data_4d007dcdc04a8c8a33cfa3454ffd7e1a
#
_entry.id   4d007dcdc04a8c8a33cfa3454ffd7e1a
#
_cell.length_a   1.000
_cell.length_b   1.000
_cell.length_c   1.000
_cell.angle_alpha   90.00
_cell.angle_beta   90.00
_cell.angle_gamma   90.00
#
_symmetry.space_group_name_H-M   'P 1'
#
loop_
_entity.id
_entity.type
_entity.pdbx_description
1 polymer ?
#
loop_
_entity_poly.entity_id
_entity_poly.type
_entity_poly.pdbx_seq_one_letter_code
_entity_poly.pdbx_strand_id
1 'polypeptide(L)'
;MPFELSVSLTTLGILAVVAFVAGFIDAIAGGGGLLTTPALLTAGMPPHLVLGTNKLSSTFGSATAGFTFYRRKLFHPRQWTHALICTAIGALVGAVVAHYLPAEWLNKMLPVIVFGCGLYLLFGGTPKAPLDVDVPIRKKWQSPQGFTLGFYDGVAGPGTGAFWTVSTLLLYPIDLVKASGVARSMNFVSNAAALMVFVINGQVDWLIGLCMGACVMIGAFFGARTAIGGGAKFIRPVFISVVLALTVRLAWQHWFGQA
;
A
#
# COMPACT_ATOMS: atom_id res chain seq x y z
N MET A 1 6.47 24.55 -17.81
CA MET A 1 7.86 24.47 -17.37
C MET A 1 7.99 23.25 -16.49
N PRO A 2 8.96 22.35 -16.70
CA PRO A 2 9.18 21.26 -15.76
C PRO A 2 9.58 21.90 -14.42
N PHE A 3 8.95 21.46 -13.35
CA PHE A 3 9.25 21.87 -12.00
C PHE A 3 10.60 21.23 -11.62
N GLU A 4 11.71 21.92 -11.84
CA GLU A 4 13.01 21.50 -11.33
C GLU A 4 13.06 21.78 -9.84
N LEU A 5 12.66 20.79 -9.04
CA LEU A 5 13.06 20.74 -7.65
C LEU A 5 14.58 20.60 -7.62
N SER A 6 15.28 21.68 -7.28
CA SER A 6 16.67 21.57 -6.84
C SER A 6 16.69 20.89 -5.46
N VAL A 7 16.35 19.58 -5.45
CA VAL A 7 16.36 18.79 -4.22
C VAL A 7 17.80 18.71 -3.75
N SER A 8 18.07 19.24 -2.57
CA SER A 8 19.42 19.11 -1.99
C SER A 8 19.78 17.63 -1.84
N LEU A 9 21.07 17.32 -1.99
CA LEU A 9 21.56 15.94 -1.81
C LEU A 9 21.16 15.37 -0.43
N THR A 10 21.09 16.22 0.59
CA THR A 10 20.62 15.87 1.93
C THR A 10 19.16 15.45 1.93
N THR A 11 18.28 16.20 1.26
CA THR A 11 16.84 15.84 1.14
C THR A 11 16.66 14.53 0.39
N LEU A 12 17.39 14.31 -0.69
CA LEU A 12 17.37 13.05 -1.42
C LEU A 12 17.83 11.87 -0.55
N GLY A 13 18.87 12.06 0.25
CA GLY A 13 19.34 11.06 1.22
C GLY A 13 18.29 10.70 2.27
N ILE A 14 17.59 11.71 2.82
CA ILE A 14 16.50 11.49 3.76
C ILE A 14 15.35 10.71 3.10
N LEU A 15 14.94 11.11 1.90
CA LEU A 15 13.90 10.44 1.14
C LEU A 15 14.28 8.98 0.83
N ALA A 16 15.55 8.71 0.53
CA ALA A 16 16.05 7.35 0.28
C ALA A 16 15.94 6.46 1.53
N VAL A 17 16.31 6.95 2.71
CA VAL A 17 16.19 6.22 3.98
C VAL A 17 14.71 5.98 4.30
N VAL A 18 13.87 7.01 4.20
CA VAL A 18 12.42 6.87 4.41
C VAL A 18 11.82 5.86 3.44
N ALA A 19 12.23 5.88 2.17
CA ALA A 19 11.78 4.97 1.14
C ALA A 19 12.16 3.52 1.46
N PHE A 20 13.39 3.26 1.91
CA PHE A 20 13.82 1.93 2.34
C PHE A 20 12.96 1.42 3.51
N VAL A 21 12.79 2.22 4.57
CA VAL A 21 11.98 1.86 5.74
C VAL A 21 10.52 1.65 5.33
N ALA A 22 9.99 2.53 4.49
CA ALA A 22 8.63 2.41 3.98
C ALA A 22 8.43 1.11 3.18
N GLY A 23 9.36 0.75 2.31
CA GLY A 23 9.31 -0.51 1.57
C GLY A 23 9.36 -1.73 2.47
N PHE A 24 10.23 -1.71 3.48
CA PHE A 24 10.33 -2.80 4.47
C PHE A 24 9.01 -2.98 5.23
N ILE A 25 8.46 -1.89 5.76
CA ILE A 25 7.19 -1.91 6.51
C ILE A 25 6.03 -2.27 5.58
N ASP A 26 5.99 -1.71 4.37
CA ASP A 26 4.94 -2.00 3.39
C ASP A 26 4.88 -3.49 3.06
N ALA A 27 5.99 -4.13 2.84
CA ALA A 27 6.04 -5.56 2.54
C ALA A 27 5.51 -6.44 3.68
N ILE A 28 5.60 -6.00 4.93
CA ILE A 28 5.12 -6.72 6.12
C ILE A 28 3.65 -6.39 6.39
N ALA A 29 3.34 -5.10 6.56
CA ALA A 29 2.06 -4.62 7.10
C ALA A 29 1.19 -3.85 6.11
N GLY A 30 1.77 -3.30 5.04
CA GLY A 30 1.01 -2.51 4.07
C GLY A 30 0.69 -1.11 4.52
N GLY A 31 1.68 -0.26 4.59
CA GLY A 31 1.50 1.13 5.01
C GLY A 31 2.61 2.06 4.50
N GLY A 32 3.40 1.60 3.53
CA GLY A 32 4.55 2.36 3.02
C GLY A 32 4.18 3.76 2.55
N GLY A 33 3.06 3.89 1.84
CA GLY A 33 2.57 5.18 1.36
C GLY A 33 2.27 6.19 2.47
N LEU A 34 1.98 5.73 3.68
CA LEU A 34 1.77 6.59 4.85
C LEU A 34 3.08 7.21 5.39
N LEU A 35 4.22 6.68 5.01
CA LEU A 35 5.54 7.25 5.30
C LEU A 35 6.06 8.08 4.12
N THR A 36 5.96 7.56 2.90
CA THR A 36 6.50 8.20 1.71
C THR A 36 5.73 9.46 1.31
N THR A 37 4.40 9.44 1.36
CA THR A 37 3.57 10.60 0.99
C THR A 37 3.88 11.84 1.83
N PRO A 38 3.87 11.78 3.19
CA PRO A 38 4.26 12.94 3.99
C PRO A 38 5.73 13.35 3.81
N ALA A 39 6.63 12.40 3.58
CA ALA A 39 8.03 12.74 3.35
C ALA A 39 8.21 13.56 2.06
N LEU A 40 7.50 13.18 0.99
CA LEU A 40 7.49 13.95 -0.26
C LEU A 40 6.88 15.34 -0.09
N LEU A 41 5.77 15.46 0.67
CA LEU A 41 5.16 16.75 1.00
C LEU A 41 6.12 17.64 1.81
N THR A 42 6.79 17.07 2.82
CA THR A 42 7.76 17.79 3.65
C THR A 42 9.00 18.21 2.86
N ALA A 43 9.35 17.44 1.82
CA ALA A 43 10.41 17.83 0.87
C ALA A 43 10.01 18.97 -0.07
N GLY A 44 8.78 19.51 0.07
CA GLY A 44 8.29 20.65 -0.73
C GLY A 44 7.68 20.26 -2.08
N MET A 45 7.45 18.97 -2.32
CA MET A 45 6.84 18.53 -3.58
C MET A 45 5.36 18.93 -3.64
N PRO A 46 4.90 19.52 -4.76
CA PRO A 46 3.49 19.84 -4.94
C PRO A 46 2.58 18.61 -4.81
N PRO A 47 1.40 18.72 -4.16
CA PRO A 47 0.53 17.57 -3.87
C PRO A 47 0.17 16.73 -5.08
N HIS A 48 -0.02 17.33 -6.26
CA HIS A 48 -0.34 16.61 -7.50
C HIS A 48 0.82 15.73 -8.00
N LEU A 49 2.08 16.14 -7.76
CA LEU A 49 3.26 15.32 -8.07
C LEU A 49 3.53 14.25 -7.01
N VAL A 50 3.16 14.50 -5.76
CA VAL A 50 3.35 13.55 -4.65
C VAL A 50 2.66 12.23 -4.92
N LEU A 51 1.38 12.26 -5.34
CA LEU A 51 0.61 11.04 -5.58
C LEU A 51 1.24 10.19 -6.69
N GLY A 52 1.53 10.78 -7.84
CA GLY A 52 2.11 10.07 -8.98
C GLY A 52 3.52 9.54 -8.68
N THR A 53 4.38 10.36 -8.06
CA THR A 53 5.73 9.97 -7.66
C THR A 53 5.72 8.85 -6.62
N ASN A 54 4.77 8.91 -5.66
CA ASN A 54 4.57 7.83 -4.70
C ASN A 54 4.09 6.55 -5.40
N LYS A 55 3.18 6.64 -6.38
CA LYS A 55 2.75 5.46 -7.16
C LYS A 55 3.90 4.83 -7.93
N LEU A 56 4.81 5.62 -8.49
CA LEU A 56 6.01 5.11 -9.15
C LEU A 56 6.87 4.32 -8.17
N SER A 57 7.26 4.92 -7.05
CA SER A 57 8.10 4.24 -6.05
C SER A 57 7.41 3.02 -5.43
N SER A 58 6.12 3.10 -5.12
CA SER A 58 5.34 2.00 -4.55
C SER A 58 5.15 0.83 -5.53
N THR A 59 5.12 1.09 -6.84
CA THR A 59 5.08 0.03 -7.86
C THR A 59 6.30 -0.86 -7.77
N PHE A 60 7.51 -0.31 -7.61
CA PHE A 60 8.74 -1.09 -7.43
C PHE A 60 8.71 -1.95 -6.16
N GLY A 61 8.27 -1.36 -5.04
CA GLY A 61 8.20 -2.09 -3.76
C GLY A 61 7.19 -3.21 -3.77
N SER A 62 5.96 -2.92 -4.21
CA SER A 62 4.88 -3.91 -4.25
C SER A 62 5.14 -5.00 -5.28
N ALA A 63 5.77 -4.68 -6.43
CA ALA A 63 6.24 -5.68 -7.39
C ALA A 63 7.23 -6.64 -6.75
N THR A 64 8.23 -6.11 -6.04
CA THR A 64 9.28 -6.91 -5.38
C THR A 64 8.70 -7.78 -4.27
N ALA A 65 7.86 -7.23 -3.43
CA ALA A 65 7.19 -7.99 -2.38
C ALA A 65 6.26 -9.05 -2.98
N GLY A 66 5.36 -8.67 -3.89
CA GLY A 66 4.43 -9.59 -4.56
C GLY A 66 5.16 -10.73 -5.28
N PHE A 67 6.24 -10.44 -6.01
CA PHE A 67 7.06 -11.45 -6.66
C PHE A 67 7.74 -12.38 -5.65
N THR A 68 8.19 -11.87 -4.51
CA THR A 68 8.79 -12.67 -3.43
C THR A 68 7.78 -13.66 -2.85
N PHE A 69 6.54 -13.23 -2.56
CA PHE A 69 5.46 -14.10 -2.12
C PHE A 69 5.03 -15.10 -3.19
N TYR A 70 4.96 -14.68 -4.45
CA TYR A 70 4.67 -15.57 -5.58
C TYR A 70 5.70 -16.69 -5.71
N ARG A 71 7.00 -16.38 -5.67
CA ARG A 71 8.06 -17.39 -5.70
C ARG A 71 8.03 -18.38 -4.55
N ARG A 72 7.48 -17.98 -3.41
CA ARG A 72 7.26 -18.84 -2.24
C ARG A 72 5.93 -19.58 -2.27
N LYS A 73 5.21 -19.54 -3.41
CA LYS A 73 3.90 -20.20 -3.61
C LYS A 73 2.82 -19.76 -2.62
N LEU A 74 2.94 -18.53 -2.08
CA LEU A 74 1.97 -17.93 -1.15
C LEU A 74 0.91 -17.10 -1.87
N PHE A 75 1.06 -16.88 -3.16
CA PHE A 75 0.11 -16.23 -4.05
C PHE A 75 0.07 -16.96 -5.39
N HIS A 76 -1.15 -17.23 -5.89
CA HIS A 76 -1.38 -17.88 -7.18
C HIS A 76 -2.27 -17.00 -8.07
N PRO A 77 -1.74 -16.32 -9.09
CA PRO A 77 -2.50 -15.36 -9.92
C PRO A 77 -3.78 -15.94 -10.52
N ARG A 78 -3.74 -17.23 -10.96
CA ARG A 78 -4.92 -17.91 -11.55
C ARG A 78 -6.10 -18.02 -10.61
N GLN A 79 -5.87 -18.08 -9.29
CA GLN A 79 -6.94 -18.16 -8.29
C GLN A 79 -7.58 -16.78 -8.03
N TRP A 80 -6.86 -15.69 -8.34
CA TRP A 80 -7.23 -14.31 -8.03
C TRP A 80 -7.46 -13.46 -9.27
N THR A 81 -7.73 -14.08 -10.44
CA THR A 81 -7.85 -13.37 -11.72
C THR A 81 -8.93 -12.29 -11.69
N HIS A 82 -10.11 -12.58 -11.13
CA HIS A 82 -11.18 -11.58 -11.02
C HIS A 82 -10.79 -10.40 -10.14
N ALA A 83 -10.12 -10.66 -9.00
CA ALA A 83 -9.61 -9.60 -8.14
C ALA A 83 -8.56 -8.74 -8.86
N LEU A 84 -7.59 -9.37 -9.56
CA LEU A 84 -6.55 -8.66 -10.32
C LEU A 84 -7.15 -7.70 -11.36
N ILE A 85 -8.08 -8.19 -12.18
CA ILE A 85 -8.73 -7.39 -13.22
C ILE A 85 -9.55 -6.25 -12.61
N CYS A 86 -10.39 -6.55 -11.62
CA CYS A 86 -11.23 -5.54 -10.97
C CYS A 86 -10.40 -4.51 -10.19
N THR A 87 -9.26 -4.93 -9.60
CA THR A 87 -8.31 -4.03 -8.94
C THR A 87 -7.69 -3.05 -9.94
N ALA A 88 -7.27 -3.54 -11.10
CA ALA A 88 -6.73 -2.67 -12.15
C ALA A 88 -7.76 -1.66 -12.63
N ILE A 89 -8.99 -2.12 -12.94
CA ILE A 89 -10.08 -1.23 -13.38
C ILE A 89 -10.42 -0.21 -12.29
N GLY A 90 -10.60 -0.67 -11.05
CA GLY A 90 -10.88 0.21 -9.92
C GLY A 90 -9.79 1.28 -9.74
N ALA A 91 -8.52 0.89 -9.82
CA ALA A 91 -7.39 1.81 -9.66
C ALA A 91 -7.30 2.84 -10.79
N LEU A 92 -7.56 2.44 -12.03
CA LEU A 92 -7.65 3.38 -13.16
C LEU A 92 -8.77 4.41 -12.93
N VAL A 93 -9.98 3.95 -12.59
CA VAL A 93 -11.10 4.84 -12.31
C VAL A 93 -10.80 5.73 -11.11
N GLY A 94 -10.25 5.17 -10.03
CA GLY A 94 -9.88 5.94 -8.84
C GLY A 94 -8.84 7.02 -9.13
N ALA A 95 -7.81 6.71 -9.91
CA ALA A 95 -6.78 7.69 -10.29
C ALA A 95 -7.32 8.83 -11.16
N VAL A 96 -8.26 8.52 -12.06
CA VAL A 96 -8.98 9.56 -12.83
C VAL A 96 -9.80 10.43 -11.90
N VAL A 97 -10.55 9.85 -10.96
CA VAL A 97 -11.36 10.58 -9.97
C VAL A 97 -10.48 11.43 -9.05
N ALA A 98 -9.31 10.92 -8.64
CA ALA A 98 -8.35 11.67 -7.80
C ALA A 98 -7.97 13.03 -8.38
N HIS A 99 -7.96 13.14 -9.70
CA HIS A 99 -7.67 14.39 -10.40
C HIS A 99 -8.72 15.50 -10.15
N TYR A 100 -9.96 15.09 -9.83
CA TYR A 100 -11.10 16.00 -9.64
C TYR A 100 -11.47 16.19 -8.16
N LEU A 101 -10.95 15.39 -7.23
CA LEU A 101 -11.33 15.45 -5.82
C LEU A 101 -10.46 16.41 -5.00
N PRO A 102 -11.09 17.25 -4.13
CA PRO A 102 -10.36 18.02 -3.14
C PRO A 102 -9.66 17.08 -2.14
N ALA A 103 -8.38 17.32 -1.91
CA ALA A 103 -7.55 16.51 -0.99
C ALA A 103 -8.11 16.44 0.47
N GLU A 104 -8.92 17.42 0.86
CA GLU A 104 -9.48 17.54 2.20
C GLU A 104 -10.38 16.36 2.60
N TRP A 105 -11.18 15.84 1.67
CA TRP A 105 -12.07 14.70 1.93
C TRP A 105 -11.29 13.42 2.21
N LEU A 106 -10.22 13.20 1.47
CA LEU A 106 -9.34 12.06 1.63
C LEU A 106 -8.66 12.08 3.00
N ASN A 107 -8.16 13.25 3.41
CA ASN A 107 -7.49 13.42 4.68
C ASN A 107 -8.42 13.19 5.89
N LYS A 108 -9.71 13.48 5.77
CA LYS A 108 -10.70 13.24 6.85
C LYS A 108 -11.10 11.77 6.98
N MET A 109 -11.23 11.04 5.88
CA MET A 109 -11.68 9.64 5.89
C MET A 109 -10.58 8.64 6.26
N LEU A 110 -9.33 8.94 5.89
CA LEU A 110 -8.18 8.06 6.08
C LEU A 110 -7.96 7.62 7.53
N PRO A 111 -7.97 8.52 8.54
CA PRO A 111 -7.79 8.15 9.95
C PRO A 111 -8.83 7.15 10.45
N VAL A 112 -10.09 7.33 10.08
CA VAL A 112 -11.20 6.49 10.54
C VAL A 112 -11.07 5.07 9.99
N ILE A 113 -10.74 4.95 8.70
CA ILE A 113 -10.61 3.64 8.03
C ILE A 113 -9.38 2.89 8.55
N VAL A 114 -8.24 3.58 8.68
CA VAL A 114 -7.01 2.98 9.23
C VAL A 114 -7.21 2.53 10.68
N PHE A 115 -7.90 3.33 11.49
CA PHE A 115 -8.23 2.98 12.87
C PHE A 115 -9.12 1.74 12.96
N GLY A 116 -10.16 1.65 12.11
CA GLY A 116 -11.04 0.48 12.03
C GLY A 116 -10.28 -0.81 11.68
N CYS A 117 -9.33 -0.75 10.75
CA CYS A 117 -8.46 -1.89 10.43
C CYS A 117 -7.55 -2.28 11.61
N GLY A 118 -7.02 -1.30 12.34
CA GLY A 118 -6.22 -1.55 13.53
C GLY A 118 -7.01 -2.24 14.64
N LEU A 119 -8.21 -1.75 14.93
CA LEU A 119 -9.13 -2.35 15.89
C LEU A 119 -9.47 -3.80 15.51
N TYR A 120 -9.75 -4.06 14.23
CA TYR A 120 -10.01 -5.43 13.78
C TYR A 120 -8.82 -6.37 14.04
N LEU A 121 -7.59 -5.93 13.78
CA LEU A 121 -6.41 -6.77 14.02
C LEU A 121 -6.07 -6.94 15.50
N LEU A 122 -6.40 -5.95 16.33
CA LEU A 122 -6.23 -6.06 17.78
C LEU A 122 -7.21 -7.06 18.39
N PHE A 123 -8.49 -6.97 18.02
CA PHE A 123 -9.59 -7.68 18.69
C PHE A 123 -10.17 -8.84 17.89
N GLY A 124 -10.08 -8.81 16.57
CA GLY A 124 -10.73 -9.77 15.66
C GLY A 124 -10.14 -11.19 15.65
N GLY A 125 -9.03 -11.42 16.36
CA GLY A 125 -8.34 -12.69 16.32
C GLY A 125 -7.75 -13.02 14.93
N THR A 126 -6.69 -13.82 14.87
CA THR A 126 -6.29 -14.42 13.59
C THR A 126 -7.22 -15.61 13.33
N PRO A 127 -7.88 -15.68 12.18
CA PRO A 127 -8.57 -16.90 11.80
C PRO A 127 -7.59 -18.07 12.01
N LYS A 128 -8.03 -19.13 12.71
CA LYS A 128 -7.23 -20.36 12.81
C LYS A 128 -7.01 -20.81 11.38
N ALA A 129 -5.73 -20.92 10.98
CA ALA A 129 -5.39 -21.39 9.65
C ALA A 129 -6.15 -22.70 9.40
N PRO A 130 -6.90 -22.86 8.31
CA PRO A 130 -7.41 -24.16 7.94
C PRO A 130 -6.20 -25.06 7.77
N LEU A 131 -6.22 -26.20 8.41
CA LEU A 131 -5.30 -27.29 8.16
C LEU A 131 -5.32 -27.53 6.65
N ASP A 132 -4.23 -27.31 5.99
CA ASP A 132 -3.78 -27.70 4.64
C ASP A 132 -4.84 -28.28 3.66
N VAL A 133 -6.00 -27.67 3.61
CA VAL A 133 -7.08 -28.06 2.70
C VAL A 133 -7.11 -27.00 1.60
N ASP A 134 -7.06 -27.42 0.35
CA ASP A 134 -7.36 -26.62 -0.84
C ASP A 134 -8.83 -26.15 -0.79
N VAL A 135 -9.11 -25.21 0.10
CA VAL A 135 -10.45 -24.62 0.20
C VAL A 135 -10.65 -23.73 -1.01
N PRO A 136 -11.64 -23.98 -1.85
CA PRO A 136 -11.87 -23.17 -3.04
C PRO A 136 -12.15 -21.73 -2.64
N ILE A 137 -11.33 -20.82 -3.17
CA ILE A 137 -11.48 -19.38 -2.92
C ILE A 137 -12.82 -18.91 -3.46
N ARG A 138 -13.64 -18.29 -2.61
CA ARG A 138 -14.97 -17.78 -2.96
C ARG A 138 -14.87 -16.66 -4.01
N LYS A 139 -14.92 -16.98 -5.30
CA LYS A 139 -14.75 -16.04 -6.41
C LYS A 139 -15.73 -14.88 -6.40
N LYS A 140 -16.93 -15.04 -5.82
CA LYS A 140 -17.97 -14.00 -5.78
C LYS A 140 -17.53 -12.69 -5.09
N TRP A 141 -16.62 -12.77 -4.13
CA TRP A 141 -16.12 -11.60 -3.41
C TRP A 141 -14.90 -10.93 -4.05
N GLN A 142 -14.26 -11.59 -5.00
CA GLN A 142 -13.05 -11.08 -5.64
C GLN A 142 -13.30 -9.78 -6.42
N SER A 143 -14.40 -9.73 -7.18
CA SER A 143 -14.71 -8.57 -8.01
C SER A 143 -15.06 -7.32 -7.17
N PRO A 144 -16.00 -7.38 -6.21
CA PRO A 144 -16.31 -6.20 -5.39
C PRO A 144 -15.14 -5.78 -4.51
N GLN A 145 -14.40 -6.72 -3.91
CA GLN A 145 -13.21 -6.41 -3.13
C GLN A 145 -12.14 -5.74 -4.01
N GLY A 146 -11.85 -6.34 -5.18
CA GLY A 146 -10.84 -5.84 -6.11
C GLY A 146 -11.18 -4.42 -6.58
N PHE A 147 -12.40 -4.20 -7.05
CA PHE A 147 -12.81 -2.89 -7.53
C PHE A 147 -12.78 -1.83 -6.43
N THR A 148 -13.35 -2.11 -5.26
CA THR A 148 -13.43 -1.13 -4.16
C THR A 148 -12.06 -0.75 -3.64
N LEU A 149 -11.18 -1.75 -3.39
CA LEU A 149 -9.84 -1.47 -2.88
C LEU A 149 -8.91 -0.92 -3.96
N GLY A 150 -9.08 -1.34 -5.21
CA GLY A 150 -8.39 -0.74 -6.35
C GLY A 150 -8.77 0.72 -6.53
N PHE A 151 -10.08 1.04 -6.50
CA PHE A 151 -10.58 2.41 -6.58
C PHE A 151 -10.01 3.28 -5.45
N TYR A 152 -10.08 2.80 -4.20
CA TYR A 152 -9.49 3.49 -3.06
C TYR A 152 -7.99 3.75 -3.26
N ASP A 153 -7.24 2.75 -3.72
CA ASP A 153 -5.81 2.90 -3.97
C ASP A 153 -5.51 3.89 -5.11
N GLY A 154 -6.34 3.91 -6.15
CA GLY A 154 -6.25 4.88 -7.23
C GLY A 154 -6.48 6.31 -6.74
N VAL A 155 -7.47 6.51 -5.86
CA VAL A 155 -7.82 7.83 -5.31
C VAL A 155 -6.79 8.31 -4.29
N ALA A 156 -6.43 7.49 -3.32
CA ALA A 156 -5.64 7.88 -2.15
C ALA A 156 -4.34 7.08 -1.98
N GLY A 157 -4.45 5.76 -1.93
CA GLY A 157 -3.36 4.82 -1.82
C GLY A 157 -2.88 4.45 -0.41
N PRO A 158 -2.67 5.38 0.53
CA PRO A 158 -2.11 5.03 1.83
C PRO A 158 -2.94 3.98 2.59
N GLY A 159 -2.30 2.92 3.08
CA GLY A 159 -2.95 1.87 3.86
C GLY A 159 -3.66 0.76 3.04
N THR A 160 -3.71 0.86 1.72
CA THR A 160 -4.37 -0.13 0.84
C THR A 160 -3.92 -1.55 1.11
N GLY A 161 -2.62 -1.76 1.35
CA GLY A 161 -2.10 -3.08 1.66
C GLY A 161 -2.61 -3.65 2.96
N ALA A 162 -2.87 -2.80 3.97
CA ALA A 162 -3.50 -3.22 5.22
C ALA A 162 -4.97 -3.62 4.98
N PHE A 163 -5.70 -2.81 4.22
CA PHE A 163 -7.10 -3.11 3.87
C PHE A 163 -7.24 -4.40 3.08
N TRP A 164 -6.34 -4.66 2.13
CA TRP A 164 -6.27 -5.92 1.43
C TRP A 164 -6.04 -7.09 2.39
N THR A 165 -5.08 -6.98 3.29
CA THR A 165 -4.77 -8.04 4.26
C THR A 165 -5.98 -8.35 5.13
N VAL A 166 -6.58 -7.32 5.75
CA VAL A 166 -7.73 -7.47 6.65
C VAL A 166 -8.95 -8.01 5.93
N SER A 167 -9.34 -7.39 4.81
CA SER A 167 -10.52 -7.85 4.06
C SER A 167 -10.34 -9.26 3.50
N THR A 168 -9.13 -9.62 3.11
CA THR A 168 -8.83 -10.98 2.64
C THR A 168 -8.98 -12.00 3.76
N LEU A 169 -8.53 -11.69 4.99
CA LEU A 169 -8.74 -12.55 6.16
C LEU A 169 -10.22 -12.69 6.53
N LEU A 170 -11.01 -11.63 6.33
CA LEU A 170 -12.46 -11.65 6.60
C LEU A 170 -13.25 -12.46 5.58
N LEU A 171 -12.90 -12.34 4.31
CA LEU A 171 -13.68 -12.89 3.20
C LEU A 171 -13.29 -14.32 2.83
N TYR A 172 -12.05 -14.73 3.13
CA TYR A 172 -11.48 -15.99 2.69
C TYR A 172 -10.82 -16.75 3.84
N PRO A 173 -10.94 -18.10 3.86
CA PRO A 173 -10.34 -18.96 4.88
C PRO A 173 -8.85 -19.20 4.60
N ILE A 174 -8.04 -18.14 4.61
CA ILE A 174 -6.59 -18.22 4.41
C ILE A 174 -5.84 -17.61 5.60
N ASP A 175 -4.60 -18.02 5.77
CA ASP A 175 -3.73 -17.51 6.84
C ASP A 175 -3.20 -16.10 6.55
N LEU A 176 -2.66 -15.45 7.59
CA LEU A 176 -2.14 -14.08 7.51
C LEU A 176 -0.99 -13.94 6.50
N VAL A 177 -0.14 -14.96 6.35
CA VAL A 177 1.01 -14.90 5.43
C VAL A 177 0.53 -14.94 3.98
N LYS A 178 -0.41 -15.84 3.66
CA LYS A 178 -1.05 -15.90 2.33
C LYS A 178 -1.85 -14.63 2.06
N ALA A 179 -2.60 -14.11 3.04
CA ALA A 179 -3.33 -12.85 2.92
C ALA A 179 -2.39 -11.67 2.62
N SER A 180 -1.22 -11.62 3.28
CA SER A 180 -0.19 -10.62 2.97
C SER A 180 0.34 -10.77 1.54
N GLY A 181 0.53 -12.00 1.05
CA GLY A 181 0.94 -12.27 -0.33
C GLY A 181 -0.08 -11.77 -1.35
N VAL A 182 -1.36 -12.02 -1.12
CA VAL A 182 -2.46 -11.46 -1.93
C VAL A 182 -2.41 -9.93 -1.90
N ALA A 183 -2.33 -9.34 -0.71
CA ALA A 183 -2.32 -7.90 -0.53
C ALA A 183 -1.17 -7.21 -1.30
N ARG A 184 0.05 -7.75 -1.24
CA ARG A 184 1.21 -7.19 -1.98
C ARG A 184 1.01 -7.28 -3.49
N SER A 185 0.48 -8.41 -3.97
CA SER A 185 0.24 -8.61 -5.40
C SER A 185 -0.86 -7.70 -5.93
N MET A 186 -1.95 -7.51 -5.17
CA MET A 186 -3.02 -6.59 -5.54
C MET A 186 -2.57 -5.13 -5.48
N ASN A 187 -1.75 -4.79 -4.48
CA ASN A 187 -1.16 -3.46 -4.34
C ASN A 187 -0.22 -3.12 -5.51
N PHE A 188 0.50 -4.11 -6.05
CA PHE A 188 1.27 -3.93 -7.28
C PHE A 188 0.36 -3.58 -8.46
N VAL A 189 -0.72 -4.33 -8.65
CA VAL A 189 -1.64 -4.10 -9.77
C VAL A 189 -2.30 -2.72 -9.68
N SER A 190 -2.77 -2.33 -8.51
CA SER A 190 -3.40 -1.01 -8.32
C SER A 190 -2.42 0.14 -8.48
N ASN A 191 -1.19 0.02 -7.93
CA ASN A 191 -0.18 1.07 -8.10
C ASN A 191 0.26 1.19 -9.56
N ALA A 192 0.50 0.08 -10.27
CA ALA A 192 0.87 0.09 -11.67
C ALA A 192 -0.24 0.68 -12.57
N ALA A 193 -1.50 0.30 -12.32
CA ALA A 193 -2.65 0.84 -13.06
C ALA A 193 -2.85 2.35 -12.80
N ALA A 194 -2.82 2.78 -11.54
CA ALA A 194 -2.94 4.19 -11.20
C ALA A 194 -1.77 5.01 -11.74
N LEU A 195 -0.54 4.48 -11.70
CA LEU A 195 0.65 5.12 -12.23
C LEU A 195 0.49 5.50 -13.70
N MET A 196 -0.15 4.65 -14.53
CA MET A 196 -0.38 4.97 -15.93
C MET A 196 -1.17 6.26 -16.10
N VAL A 197 -2.19 6.49 -15.28
CA VAL A 197 -2.99 7.71 -15.31
C VAL A 197 -2.15 8.93 -14.89
N PHE A 198 -1.38 8.82 -13.81
CA PHE A 198 -0.52 9.93 -13.35
C PHE A 198 0.60 10.26 -14.33
N VAL A 199 1.15 9.26 -15.04
CA VAL A 199 2.15 9.47 -16.10
C VAL A 199 1.56 10.22 -17.28
N ILE A 200 0.38 9.81 -17.76
CA ILE A 200 -0.31 10.49 -18.86
C ILE A 200 -0.60 11.95 -18.54
N ASN A 201 -0.93 12.24 -17.27
CA ASN A 201 -1.19 13.61 -16.81
C ASN A 201 0.08 14.40 -16.45
N GLY A 202 1.29 13.86 -16.65
CA GLY A 202 2.53 14.54 -16.29
C GLY A 202 2.75 14.77 -14.79
N GLN A 203 2.11 13.97 -13.94
CA GLN A 203 2.09 14.11 -12.48
C GLN A 203 3.09 13.20 -11.77
N VAL A 204 4.25 12.98 -12.39
CA VAL A 204 5.31 12.11 -11.85
C VAL A 204 6.65 12.80 -11.92
N ASP A 205 7.33 12.94 -10.79
CA ASP A 205 8.76 13.27 -10.76
C ASP A 205 9.57 11.99 -10.93
N TRP A 206 10.17 11.83 -12.10
CA TRP A 206 10.90 10.62 -12.45
C TRP A 206 12.18 10.42 -11.63
N LEU A 207 12.92 11.50 -11.36
CA LEU A 207 14.18 11.41 -10.64
C LEU A 207 13.95 10.94 -9.21
N ILE A 208 13.08 11.63 -8.48
CA ILE A 208 12.74 11.31 -7.09
C ILE A 208 12.05 9.95 -7.03
N GLY A 209 11.10 9.69 -7.93
CA GLY A 209 10.34 8.45 -7.97
C GLY A 209 11.19 7.20 -8.23
N LEU A 210 12.19 7.28 -9.13
CA LEU A 210 13.10 6.18 -9.40
C LEU A 210 14.12 5.98 -8.27
N CYS A 211 14.69 7.06 -7.73
CA CYS A 211 15.60 6.97 -6.57
C CYS A 211 14.91 6.34 -5.37
N MET A 212 13.72 6.84 -5.01
CA MET A 212 12.92 6.25 -3.94
C MET A 212 12.49 4.83 -4.29
N GLY A 213 12.10 4.56 -5.54
CA GLY A 213 11.70 3.24 -6.02
C GLY A 213 12.78 2.19 -5.82
N ALA A 214 14.03 2.50 -6.12
CA ALA A 214 15.16 1.60 -5.86
C ALA A 214 15.31 1.29 -4.36
N CYS A 215 15.18 2.30 -3.49
CA CYS A 215 15.27 2.11 -2.04
C CYS A 215 14.07 1.33 -1.49
N VAL A 216 12.84 1.64 -1.94
CA VAL A 216 11.63 0.90 -1.59
C VAL A 216 11.75 -0.57 -2.02
N MET A 217 12.28 -0.84 -3.20
CA MET A 217 12.51 -2.20 -3.72
C MET A 217 13.42 -3.01 -2.81
N ILE A 218 14.55 -2.42 -2.39
CA ILE A 218 15.48 -3.08 -1.46
C ILE A 218 14.81 -3.34 -0.11
N GLY A 219 14.13 -2.33 0.45
CA GLY A 219 13.39 -2.48 1.71
C GLY A 219 12.32 -3.55 1.62
N ALA A 220 11.53 -3.56 0.54
CA ALA A 220 10.47 -4.53 0.30
C ALA A 220 10.99 -5.97 0.15
N PHE A 221 12.15 -6.15 -0.46
CA PHE A 221 12.79 -7.46 -0.58
C PHE A 221 13.12 -8.05 0.81
N PHE A 222 13.76 -7.28 1.66
CA PHE A 222 14.06 -7.72 3.03
C PHE A 222 12.78 -7.86 3.86
N GLY A 223 11.85 -6.91 3.77
CA GLY A 223 10.57 -6.96 4.48
C GLY A 223 9.74 -8.20 4.13
N ALA A 224 9.61 -8.52 2.85
CA ALA A 224 8.86 -9.70 2.42
C ALA A 224 9.50 -11.00 2.90
N ARG A 225 10.83 -11.12 2.84
CA ARG A 225 11.54 -12.29 3.36
C ARG A 225 11.37 -12.45 4.86
N THR A 226 11.48 -11.36 5.60
CA THR A 226 11.29 -11.35 7.06
C THR A 226 9.84 -11.70 7.42
N ALA A 227 8.85 -11.17 6.69
CA ALA A 227 7.45 -11.51 6.88
C ALA A 227 7.18 -13.00 6.66
N ILE A 228 7.72 -13.58 5.58
CA ILE A 228 7.55 -14.99 5.26
C ILE A 228 8.27 -15.88 6.29
N GLY A 229 9.49 -15.55 6.67
CA GLY A 229 10.28 -16.31 7.64
C GLY A 229 9.75 -16.23 9.07
N GLY A 230 9.27 -15.05 9.49
CA GLY A 230 8.69 -14.81 10.82
C GLY A 230 7.23 -15.24 10.94
N GLY A 231 6.54 -15.42 9.81
CA GLY A 231 5.15 -15.84 9.76
C GLY A 231 4.20 -14.87 10.48
N ALA A 232 3.03 -15.38 10.85
CA ALA A 232 1.98 -14.58 11.50
C ALA A 232 2.42 -13.98 12.84
N LYS A 233 3.31 -14.65 13.58
CA LYS A 233 3.84 -14.16 14.86
C LYS A 233 4.65 -12.88 14.71
N PHE A 234 5.31 -12.69 13.58
CA PHE A 234 6.09 -11.48 13.28
C PHE A 234 5.22 -10.42 12.58
N ILE A 235 4.42 -10.81 11.59
CA ILE A 235 3.60 -9.88 10.82
C ILE A 235 2.61 -9.14 11.74
N ARG A 236 1.92 -9.86 12.64
CA ARG A 236 0.86 -9.30 13.49
C ARG A 236 1.33 -8.13 14.37
N PRO A 237 2.37 -8.25 15.22
CA PRO A 237 2.81 -7.13 16.05
C PRO A 237 3.31 -5.94 15.23
N VAL A 238 4.07 -6.18 14.15
CA VAL A 238 4.52 -5.10 13.25
C VAL A 238 3.33 -4.38 12.62
N PHE A 239 2.33 -5.14 12.14
CA PHE A 239 1.12 -4.57 11.56
C PHE A 239 0.36 -3.71 12.58
N ILE A 240 0.13 -4.21 13.79
CA ILE A 240 -0.55 -3.48 14.87
C ILE A 240 0.22 -2.21 15.23
N SER A 241 1.54 -2.30 15.41
CA SER A 241 2.37 -1.14 15.76
C SER A 241 2.32 -0.05 14.67
N VAL A 242 2.40 -0.44 13.40
CA VAL A 242 2.30 0.49 12.26
C VAL A 242 0.94 1.15 12.22
N VAL A 243 -0.14 0.38 12.32
CA VAL A 243 -1.50 0.91 12.28
C VAL A 243 -1.77 1.85 13.45
N LEU A 244 -1.34 1.50 14.68
CA LEU A 244 -1.48 2.36 15.85
C LEU A 244 -0.69 3.67 15.69
N ALA A 245 0.58 3.58 15.28
CA ALA A 245 1.42 4.76 15.05
C ALA A 245 0.80 5.71 14.02
N LEU A 246 0.25 5.15 12.94
CA LEU A 246 -0.41 5.91 11.88
C LEU A 246 -1.71 6.54 12.37
N THR A 247 -2.52 5.80 13.12
CA THR A 247 -3.77 6.32 13.72
C THR A 247 -3.48 7.48 14.65
N VAL A 248 -2.50 7.34 15.55
CA VAL A 248 -2.09 8.41 16.47
C VAL A 248 -1.60 9.63 15.71
N ARG A 249 -0.76 9.44 14.70
CA ARG A 249 -0.25 10.53 13.87
C ARG A 249 -1.36 11.28 13.15
N LEU A 250 -2.28 10.55 12.51
CA LEU A 250 -3.39 11.15 11.76
C LEU A 250 -4.38 11.86 12.70
N ALA A 251 -4.67 11.27 13.87
CA ALA A 251 -5.48 11.91 14.89
C ALA A 251 -4.82 13.19 15.41
N TRP A 252 -3.51 13.13 15.67
CA TRP A 252 -2.74 14.30 16.12
C TRP A 252 -2.78 15.44 15.08
N GLN A 253 -2.54 15.13 13.81
CA GLN A 253 -2.59 16.13 12.73
C GLN A 253 -3.98 16.75 12.58
N HIS A 254 -5.06 15.98 12.81
CA HIS A 254 -6.41 16.47 12.62
C HIS A 254 -6.94 17.27 13.82
N TRP A 255 -6.55 16.89 15.05
CA TRP A 255 -7.09 17.50 16.28
C TRP A 255 -6.16 18.54 16.92
N PHE A 256 -4.87 18.43 16.71
CA PHE A 256 -3.87 19.28 17.35
C PHE A 256 -2.94 20.02 16.36
N GLY A 257 -2.94 19.67 15.07
CA GLY A 257 -2.07 20.25 14.06
C GLY A 257 -2.62 21.52 13.38
N GLN A 258 -3.70 22.09 13.89
CA GLN A 258 -4.26 23.38 13.43
C GLN A 258 -3.88 24.57 14.33
N ALA A 259 -2.82 24.44 15.12
CA ALA A 259 -2.27 25.56 15.88
C ALA A 259 -1.05 26.16 15.20
#